data_9e4a2a026f6d41e7bad5fee29a10082f
#
_entry.id   9e4a2a026f6d41e7bad5fee29a10082f
#
_cell.length_a   1.000
_cell.length_b   1.000
_cell.length_c   1.000
_cell.angle_alpha   90.00
_cell.angle_beta   90.00
_cell.angle_gamma   90.00
#
_symmetry.space_group_name_H-M   'P 1'
#
loop_
_entity.id
_entity.type
_entity.pdbx_description
1 polymer ?
#
loop_
_entity_poly.entity_id
_entity_poly.type
_entity_poly.pdbx_seq_one_letter_code
_entity_poly.pdbx_strand_id
1 'polypeptide(L)'
;MSYFGRKTLCGAWSFLVSLRPEKKDVRMIFNPTNRDEIRLRAIETASEILMRERNLSVRMDDVAQELSVSKRTLYEIFGSKEALLMECMKKHIAHMSQMMEDEINREEDVLTVFLKHLEVLINESRERDRNKFEDMDKYPKLKKMFHEHLADMARRMRGFMELGVKQGVFRDDLNMDVLMKAFSAMGATVNKECERGELRYDELIDGTIVVLLRGIAAPKGMAKLEKYRYKSNNR
;
A
#
# COMPACT_ATOMS: atom_id res chain seq x y z
N MET A 1 3.37 29.47 -7.60
CA MET A 1 2.39 28.36 -7.83
C MET A 1 3.08 27.27 -8.59
N SER A 2 3.18 26.10 -8.12
CA SER A 2 3.78 24.86 -8.68
C SER A 2 4.89 24.25 -7.80
N TYR A 3 4.55 23.81 -6.59
CA TYR A 3 5.43 23.00 -5.73
C TYR A 3 4.79 21.70 -5.22
N PHE A 4 3.58 21.37 -5.69
CA PHE A 4 2.78 20.26 -5.13
C PHE A 4 2.87 18.93 -5.91
N GLY A 5 3.71 18.84 -6.95
CA GLY A 5 3.56 17.79 -7.97
C GLY A 5 4.54 16.62 -7.94
N ARG A 6 5.60 16.60 -7.17
CA ARG A 6 6.69 15.63 -7.41
C ARG A 6 7.05 14.64 -6.29
N LYS A 7 6.50 14.73 -5.06
CA LYS A 7 7.11 14.05 -3.90
C LYS A 7 6.20 13.27 -2.95
N THR A 8 4.96 12.94 -3.31
CA THR A 8 4.00 12.31 -2.38
C THR A 8 3.86 10.78 -2.51
N LEU A 9 4.75 10.09 -3.22
CA LEU A 9 4.50 8.73 -3.69
C LEU A 9 5.14 7.61 -2.85
N CYS A 10 6.14 7.91 -2.03
CA CYS A 10 6.92 6.87 -1.34
C CYS A 10 6.13 6.09 -0.26
N GLY A 11 5.40 6.78 0.61
CA GLY A 11 4.68 6.12 1.71
C GLY A 11 3.44 5.34 1.29
N ALA A 12 2.80 5.75 0.22
CA ALA A 12 1.60 5.07 -0.28
C ALA A 12 1.94 3.75 -1.02
N TRP A 13 3.10 3.66 -1.67
CA TRP A 13 3.62 2.38 -2.17
C TRP A 13 3.99 1.42 -1.04
N SER A 14 4.45 1.93 0.10
CA SER A 14 4.70 1.11 1.28
C SER A 14 3.47 0.36 1.75
N PHE A 15 2.35 1.07 1.81
CA PHE A 15 1.05 0.50 2.14
C PHE A 15 0.56 -0.51 1.07
N LEU A 16 0.94 -0.30 -0.19
CA LEU A 16 0.51 -1.14 -1.32
C LEU A 16 1.31 -2.44 -1.46
N VAL A 17 2.53 -2.52 -0.95
CA VAL A 17 3.43 -3.69 -1.16
C VAL A 17 3.39 -4.68 0.01
N SER A 18 2.67 -4.37 1.09
CA SER A 18 2.85 -5.01 2.39
C SER A 18 2.29 -6.42 2.58
N LEU A 19 1.64 -7.04 1.60
CA LEU A 19 1.12 -8.38 1.79
C LEU A 19 1.51 -9.31 0.63
N ARG A 20 2.34 -10.28 0.95
CA ARG A 20 2.60 -11.40 0.03
C ARG A 20 1.27 -12.13 -0.21
N PRO A 21 0.81 -12.26 -1.45
CA PRO A 21 -0.27 -13.19 -1.72
C PRO A 21 0.20 -14.59 -1.32
N GLU A 22 -0.62 -15.28 -0.52
CA GLU A 22 -0.41 -16.71 -0.35
C GLU A 22 -0.34 -17.34 -1.74
N LYS A 23 0.71 -18.10 -2.00
CA LYS A 23 0.83 -18.90 -3.21
C LYS A 23 -0.32 -19.91 -3.21
N LYS A 24 -1.45 -19.56 -3.79
CA LYS A 24 -2.41 -20.55 -4.23
C LYS A 24 -1.80 -21.23 -5.43
N ASP A 25 -1.29 -22.42 -5.20
CA ASP A 25 -0.78 -23.33 -6.21
C ASP A 25 -1.95 -23.87 -7.05
N VAL A 26 -2.58 -22.99 -7.83
CA VAL A 26 -3.56 -23.39 -8.84
C VAL A 26 -2.77 -23.64 -10.12
N ARG A 27 -2.20 -24.83 -10.24
CA ARG A 27 -1.71 -25.36 -11.51
C ARG A 27 -2.88 -25.62 -12.44
N MET A 28 -3.55 -24.56 -12.89
CA MET A 28 -4.34 -24.66 -14.11
C MET A 28 -3.39 -24.84 -15.29
N ILE A 29 -3.70 -25.81 -16.17
CA ILE A 29 -2.94 -26.01 -17.40
C ILE A 29 -3.01 -24.70 -18.19
N PHE A 30 -1.89 -23.97 -18.27
CA PHE A 30 -1.82 -22.71 -19.00
C PHE A 30 -2.01 -22.97 -20.50
N ASN A 31 -3.00 -22.29 -21.13
CA ASN A 31 -3.21 -22.34 -22.55
C ASN A 31 -2.67 -21.04 -23.20
N PRO A 32 -1.48 -21.09 -23.84
CA PRO A 32 -0.85 -19.91 -24.43
C PRO A 32 -1.58 -19.33 -25.66
N THR A 33 -2.68 -19.94 -26.10
CA THR A 33 -3.53 -19.42 -27.20
C THR A 33 -4.75 -18.68 -26.69
N ASN A 34 -5.14 -18.83 -25.41
CA ASN A 34 -6.26 -18.15 -24.79
C ASN A 34 -5.86 -16.75 -24.31
N ARG A 35 -6.37 -15.70 -24.98
CA ARG A 35 -6.03 -14.29 -24.67
C ARG A 35 -6.40 -13.87 -23.26
N ASP A 36 -7.52 -14.33 -22.74
CA ASP A 36 -7.97 -13.99 -21.38
C ASP A 36 -7.08 -14.66 -20.32
N GLU A 37 -6.66 -15.89 -20.58
CA GLU A 37 -5.73 -16.58 -19.70
C GLU A 37 -4.33 -15.96 -19.73
N ILE A 38 -3.83 -15.60 -20.90
CA ILE A 38 -2.58 -14.84 -21.04
C ILE A 38 -2.68 -13.51 -20.28
N ARG A 39 -3.80 -12.78 -20.39
CA ARG A 39 -4.01 -11.53 -19.68
C ARG A 39 -3.91 -11.70 -18.17
N LEU A 40 -4.62 -12.68 -17.61
CA LEU A 40 -4.61 -12.95 -16.17
C LEU A 40 -3.22 -13.34 -15.67
N ARG A 41 -2.57 -14.26 -16.36
CA ARG A 41 -1.20 -14.70 -16.03
C ARG A 41 -0.17 -13.58 -16.16
N ALA A 42 -0.29 -12.73 -17.17
CA ALA A 42 0.61 -11.59 -17.35
C ALA A 42 0.48 -10.57 -16.21
N ILE A 43 -0.74 -10.33 -15.71
CA ILE A 43 -0.96 -9.48 -14.54
C ILE A 43 -0.35 -10.13 -13.28
N GLU A 44 -0.48 -11.45 -13.10
CA GLU A 44 0.13 -12.18 -11.99
C GLU A 44 1.64 -12.10 -12.02
N THR A 45 2.24 -12.52 -13.12
CA THR A 45 3.70 -12.48 -13.32
C THR A 45 4.28 -11.07 -13.16
N ALA A 46 3.65 -10.07 -13.78
CA ALA A 46 4.09 -8.68 -13.63
C ALA A 46 3.95 -8.19 -12.18
N SER A 47 2.88 -8.56 -11.47
CA SER A 47 2.70 -8.22 -10.05
C SER A 47 3.77 -8.87 -9.18
N GLU A 48 4.13 -10.13 -9.41
CA GLU A 48 5.21 -10.81 -8.70
C GLU A 48 6.58 -10.14 -8.94
N ILE A 49 6.87 -9.76 -10.20
CA ILE A 49 8.10 -9.03 -10.53
C ILE A 49 8.13 -7.67 -9.82
N LEU A 50 7.03 -6.91 -9.86
CA LEU A 50 6.91 -5.61 -9.18
C LEU A 50 7.13 -5.74 -7.68
N MET A 51 6.59 -6.78 -7.05
CA MET A 51 6.77 -7.06 -5.62
C MET A 51 8.21 -7.45 -5.31
N ARG A 52 8.80 -8.33 -6.11
CA ARG A 52 10.17 -8.81 -5.92
C ARG A 52 11.19 -7.69 -6.12
N GLU A 53 11.07 -6.97 -7.22
CA GLU A 53 12.00 -5.88 -7.59
C GLU A 53 11.71 -4.58 -6.85
N ARG A 54 10.51 -4.46 -6.26
CA ARG A 54 10.03 -3.29 -5.51
C ARG A 54 10.13 -1.96 -6.28
N ASN A 55 10.01 -2.02 -7.61
CA ASN A 55 10.08 -0.86 -8.51
C ASN A 55 9.22 -1.09 -9.76
N LEU A 56 9.10 -0.07 -10.61
CA LEU A 56 8.36 -0.14 -11.88
C LEU A 56 9.21 -0.67 -13.06
N SER A 57 10.33 -1.33 -12.79
CA SER A 57 11.27 -1.77 -13.83
C SER A 57 10.86 -3.04 -14.58
N VAL A 58 9.71 -3.65 -14.23
CA VAL A 58 9.19 -4.81 -14.97
C VAL A 58 9.23 -4.55 -16.48
N ARG A 59 9.77 -5.49 -17.26
CA ARG A 59 9.85 -5.39 -18.72
C ARG A 59 8.80 -6.26 -19.36
N MET A 60 8.23 -5.81 -20.48
CA MET A 60 7.30 -6.64 -21.28
C MET A 60 7.99 -7.92 -21.79
N ASP A 61 9.31 -7.87 -21.99
CA ASP A 61 10.10 -9.02 -22.42
C ASP A 61 10.19 -10.08 -21.31
N ASP A 62 10.39 -9.68 -20.05
CA ASP A 62 10.48 -10.61 -18.91
C ASP A 62 9.15 -11.35 -18.72
N VAL A 63 8.03 -10.60 -18.79
CA VAL A 63 6.68 -11.19 -18.69
C VAL A 63 6.39 -12.13 -19.86
N ALA A 64 6.78 -11.75 -21.09
CA ALA A 64 6.58 -12.55 -22.29
C ALA A 64 7.38 -13.87 -22.21
N GLN A 65 8.62 -13.81 -21.74
CA GLN A 65 9.50 -14.96 -21.57
C GLN A 65 8.93 -15.94 -20.53
N GLU A 66 8.49 -15.44 -19.38
CA GLU A 66 7.92 -16.27 -18.30
C GLU A 66 6.67 -17.03 -18.77
N LEU A 67 5.85 -16.38 -19.61
CA LEU A 67 4.63 -16.98 -20.16
C LEU A 67 4.83 -17.74 -21.46
N SER A 68 6.06 -17.79 -21.99
CA SER A 68 6.35 -18.41 -23.29
C SER A 68 5.46 -17.88 -24.42
N VAL A 69 5.15 -16.57 -24.39
CA VAL A 69 4.41 -15.87 -25.44
C VAL A 69 5.27 -14.79 -26.09
N SER A 70 4.82 -14.28 -27.26
CA SER A 70 5.54 -13.18 -27.89
C SER A 70 5.28 -11.84 -27.20
N LYS A 71 6.28 -10.96 -27.14
CA LYS A 71 6.13 -9.57 -26.70
C LYS A 71 5.00 -8.86 -27.47
N ARG A 72 4.85 -9.15 -28.75
CA ARG A 72 3.76 -8.63 -29.60
C ARG A 72 2.39 -9.04 -29.05
N THR A 73 2.22 -10.29 -28.64
CA THR A 73 0.98 -10.78 -28.02
C THR A 73 0.60 -9.97 -26.79
N LEU A 74 1.55 -9.65 -25.91
CA LEU A 74 1.30 -8.82 -24.74
C LEU A 74 0.89 -7.39 -25.11
N TYR A 75 1.54 -6.78 -26.13
CA TYR A 75 1.13 -5.46 -26.61
C TYR A 75 -0.23 -5.47 -27.30
N GLU A 76 -0.61 -6.55 -27.98
CA GLU A 76 -1.95 -6.70 -28.52
C GLU A 76 -3.03 -6.82 -27.45
N ILE A 77 -2.68 -7.39 -26.27
CA ILE A 77 -3.61 -7.56 -25.14
C ILE A 77 -3.73 -6.27 -24.31
N PHE A 78 -2.62 -5.60 -24.00
CA PHE A 78 -2.58 -4.46 -23.06
C PHE A 78 -2.45 -3.10 -23.76
N GLY A 79 -1.96 -3.06 -24.97
CA GLY A 79 -1.65 -1.82 -25.70
C GLY A 79 -0.34 -1.16 -25.24
N SER A 80 -0.06 -1.13 -23.94
CA SER A 80 1.16 -0.51 -23.40
C SER A 80 1.60 -1.16 -22.07
N LYS A 81 2.86 -0.95 -21.71
CA LYS A 81 3.37 -1.32 -20.38
C LYS A 81 2.59 -0.59 -19.27
N GLU A 82 2.27 0.68 -19.45
CA GLU A 82 1.49 1.46 -18.49
C GLU A 82 0.13 0.82 -18.22
N ALA A 83 -0.55 0.30 -19.25
CA ALA A 83 -1.84 -0.37 -19.08
C ALA A 83 -1.69 -1.68 -18.27
N LEU A 84 -0.64 -2.48 -18.51
CA LEU A 84 -0.32 -3.65 -17.68
C LEU A 84 -0.09 -3.24 -16.23
N LEU A 85 0.73 -2.22 -15.97
CA LEU A 85 0.99 -1.70 -14.63
C LEU A 85 -0.29 -1.22 -13.93
N MET A 86 -1.20 -0.58 -14.65
CA MET A 86 -2.51 -0.17 -14.12
C MET A 86 -3.36 -1.37 -13.70
N GLU A 87 -3.37 -2.46 -14.46
CA GLU A 87 -4.11 -3.68 -14.11
C GLU A 87 -3.48 -4.37 -12.87
N CYS A 88 -2.15 -4.42 -12.78
CA CYS A 88 -1.46 -4.89 -11.57
C CYS A 88 -1.85 -4.06 -10.35
N MET A 89 -1.86 -2.73 -10.48
CA MET A 89 -2.25 -1.83 -9.39
C MET A 89 -3.71 -2.04 -8.97
N LYS A 90 -4.65 -2.17 -9.90
CA LYS A 90 -6.07 -2.42 -9.60
C LYS A 90 -6.24 -3.74 -8.84
N LYS A 91 -5.58 -4.81 -9.31
CA LYS A 91 -5.62 -6.12 -8.63
C LYS A 91 -5.10 -6.02 -7.21
N HIS A 92 -3.99 -5.31 -7.02
CA HIS A 92 -3.40 -5.11 -5.71
C HIS A 92 -4.31 -4.29 -4.76
N ILE A 93 -4.87 -3.18 -5.24
CA ILE A 93 -5.83 -2.35 -4.48
C ILE A 93 -7.06 -3.18 -4.05
N ALA A 94 -7.63 -3.97 -4.96
CA ALA A 94 -8.76 -4.82 -4.66
C ALA A 94 -8.43 -5.87 -3.59
N HIS A 95 -7.27 -6.52 -3.70
CA HIS A 95 -6.80 -7.50 -2.73
C HIS A 95 -6.62 -6.89 -1.34
N MET A 96 -5.96 -5.73 -1.25
CA MET A 96 -5.76 -5.00 0.01
C MET A 96 -7.08 -4.58 0.67
N SER A 97 -8.02 -4.07 -0.14
CA SER A 97 -9.34 -3.69 0.36
C SER A 97 -10.08 -4.89 0.93
N GLN A 98 -10.06 -6.04 0.25
CA GLN A 98 -10.70 -7.25 0.71
C GLN A 98 -10.09 -7.76 2.02
N MET A 99 -8.76 -7.77 2.12
CA MET A 99 -8.08 -8.20 3.34
C MET A 99 -8.44 -7.32 4.55
N MET A 100 -8.49 -6.00 4.36
CA MET A 100 -8.91 -5.08 5.43
C MET A 100 -10.36 -5.33 5.86
N GLU A 101 -11.26 -5.54 4.91
CA GLU A 101 -12.67 -5.87 5.19
C GLU A 101 -12.79 -7.20 5.94
N ASP A 102 -12.05 -8.23 5.52
CA ASP A 102 -12.05 -9.54 6.16
C ASP A 102 -11.51 -9.47 7.61
N GLU A 103 -10.47 -8.67 7.86
CA GLU A 103 -9.93 -8.47 9.21
C GLU A 103 -10.90 -7.70 10.11
N ILE A 104 -11.56 -6.66 9.61
CA ILE A 104 -12.58 -5.91 10.36
C ILE A 104 -13.76 -6.82 10.70
N ASN A 105 -14.17 -7.70 9.79
CA ASN A 105 -15.30 -8.63 9.98
C ASN A 105 -14.98 -9.81 10.94
N ARG A 106 -13.69 -10.06 11.26
CA ARG A 106 -13.28 -11.09 12.24
C ARG A 106 -13.38 -10.66 13.70
N GLU A 107 -14.21 -9.67 14.01
CA GLU A 107 -14.44 -9.12 15.36
C GLU A 107 -13.24 -8.42 15.99
N GLU A 108 -12.21 -8.12 15.21
CA GLU A 108 -11.11 -7.30 15.70
C GLU A 108 -11.49 -5.82 15.64
N ASP A 109 -11.07 -5.05 16.64
CA ASP A 109 -11.25 -3.61 16.58
C ASP A 109 -10.27 -2.97 15.59
N VAL A 110 -10.68 -1.84 15.05
CA VAL A 110 -9.94 -1.13 14.02
C VAL A 110 -8.51 -0.76 14.43
N LEU A 111 -8.25 -0.47 15.70
CA LEU A 111 -6.91 -0.14 16.17
C LEU A 111 -5.99 -1.36 16.08
N THR A 112 -6.47 -2.55 16.42
CA THR A 112 -5.72 -3.79 16.29
C THR A 112 -5.39 -4.09 14.84
N VAL A 113 -6.36 -3.94 13.93
CA VAL A 113 -6.16 -4.09 12.47
C VAL A 113 -5.12 -3.09 11.98
N PHE A 114 -5.23 -1.81 12.38
CA PHE A 114 -4.28 -0.77 11.99
C PHE A 114 -2.85 -1.05 12.47
N LEU A 115 -2.68 -1.50 13.72
CA LEU A 115 -1.36 -1.81 14.29
C LEU A 115 -0.71 -3.01 13.59
N LYS A 116 -1.46 -4.03 13.22
CA LYS A 116 -0.95 -5.15 12.41
C LYS A 116 -0.42 -4.67 11.06
N HIS A 117 -1.18 -3.82 10.37
CA HIS A 117 -0.73 -3.23 9.09
C HIS A 117 0.51 -2.36 9.27
N LEU A 118 0.60 -1.61 10.35
CA LEU A 118 1.77 -0.81 10.67
C LEU A 118 3.03 -1.68 10.86
N GLU A 119 2.92 -2.82 11.55
CA GLU A 119 4.02 -3.78 11.71
C GLU A 119 4.53 -4.29 10.35
N VAL A 120 3.62 -4.63 9.46
CA VAL A 120 3.99 -5.08 8.10
C VAL A 120 4.73 -3.97 7.37
N LEU A 121 4.21 -2.74 7.38
CA LEU A 121 4.84 -1.57 6.75
C LEU A 121 6.25 -1.30 7.27
N ILE A 122 6.44 -1.37 8.59
CA ILE A 122 7.74 -1.17 9.24
C ILE A 122 8.73 -2.25 8.81
N ASN A 123 8.33 -3.52 8.86
CA ASN A 123 9.19 -4.64 8.48
C ASN A 123 9.64 -4.54 7.02
N GLU A 124 8.74 -4.18 6.12
CA GLU A 124 9.06 -4.01 4.71
C GLU A 124 9.92 -2.79 4.42
N SER A 125 9.74 -1.70 5.19
CA SER A 125 10.53 -0.49 5.01
C SER A 125 12.01 -0.72 5.34
N ARG A 126 12.31 -1.62 6.27
CA ARG A 126 13.68 -2.00 6.65
C ARG A 126 14.44 -2.71 5.53
N GLU A 127 13.72 -3.41 4.64
CA GLU A 127 14.29 -4.16 3.52
C GLU A 127 14.43 -3.32 2.23
N ARG A 128 14.05 -2.03 2.25
CA ARG A 128 14.00 -1.19 1.04
C ARG A 128 15.32 -0.55 0.70
N ASP A 129 15.70 -0.71 -0.57
CA ASP A 129 16.74 0.10 -1.21
C ASP A 129 16.13 1.46 -1.66
N ARG A 130 16.77 2.57 -1.27
CA ARG A 130 16.22 3.95 -1.34
C ARG A 130 16.01 4.50 -2.76
N ASN A 131 16.52 3.84 -3.80
CA ASN A 131 16.69 4.45 -5.13
C ASN A 131 15.64 4.09 -6.18
N LYS A 132 14.50 3.45 -5.82
CA LYS A 132 13.68 2.76 -6.84
C LYS A 132 12.35 3.44 -7.22
N PHE A 133 12.07 4.67 -6.79
CA PHE A 133 10.76 5.31 -7.01
C PHE A 133 10.70 6.43 -8.07
N GLU A 134 11.79 6.70 -8.76
CA GLU A 134 11.87 7.79 -9.74
C GLU A 134 11.02 7.58 -11.02
N ASP A 135 10.48 6.38 -11.24
CA ASP A 135 9.91 6.01 -12.53
C ASP A 135 8.41 6.32 -12.72
N MET A 136 7.68 6.76 -11.68
CA MET A 136 6.22 6.99 -11.80
C MET A 136 5.90 8.15 -12.77
N ASP A 137 6.78 9.12 -12.90
CA ASP A 137 6.60 10.26 -13.84
C ASP A 137 6.57 9.82 -15.31
N LYS A 138 7.11 8.63 -15.61
CA LYS A 138 7.05 8.02 -16.94
C LYS A 138 5.67 7.46 -17.30
N TYR A 139 4.77 7.31 -16.28
CA TYR A 139 3.47 6.66 -16.42
C TYR A 139 2.33 7.57 -15.91
N PRO A 140 1.91 8.58 -16.70
CA PRO A 140 0.97 9.62 -16.24
C PRO A 140 -0.42 9.09 -15.88
N LYS A 141 -0.91 8.04 -16.57
CA LYS A 141 -2.21 7.42 -16.25
C LYS A 141 -2.14 6.61 -14.95
N LEU A 142 -1.06 5.86 -14.78
CA LEU A 142 -0.79 5.13 -13.54
C LEU A 142 -0.67 6.11 -12.36
N LYS A 143 0.05 7.21 -12.53
CA LYS A 143 0.20 8.27 -11.54
C LYS A 143 -1.15 8.88 -11.15
N LYS A 144 -2.01 9.19 -12.13
CA LYS A 144 -3.36 9.71 -11.90
C LYS A 144 -4.20 8.71 -11.09
N MET A 145 -4.24 7.45 -11.52
CA MET A 145 -4.98 6.39 -10.82
C MET A 145 -4.50 6.23 -9.38
N PHE A 146 -3.20 6.34 -9.15
CA PHE A 146 -2.61 6.28 -7.82
C PHE A 146 -3.06 7.45 -6.93
N HIS A 147 -3.10 8.68 -7.43
CA HIS A 147 -3.62 9.84 -6.69
C HIS A 147 -5.12 9.70 -6.37
N GLU A 148 -5.90 9.17 -7.30
CA GLU A 148 -7.33 8.87 -7.06
C GLU A 148 -7.49 7.83 -5.95
N HIS A 149 -6.67 6.80 -5.95
CA HIS A 149 -6.65 5.80 -4.89
C HIS A 149 -6.26 6.40 -3.52
N LEU A 150 -5.28 7.30 -3.46
CA LEU A 150 -4.92 7.99 -2.21
C LEU A 150 -6.07 8.84 -1.66
N ALA A 151 -6.81 9.51 -2.52
CA ALA A 151 -7.98 10.28 -2.13
C ALA A 151 -9.11 9.36 -1.59
N ASP A 152 -9.29 8.16 -2.19
CA ASP A 152 -10.23 7.16 -1.70
C ASP A 152 -9.81 6.59 -0.35
N MET A 153 -8.54 6.27 -0.18
CA MET A 153 -7.99 5.85 1.11
C MET A 153 -8.23 6.88 2.22
N ALA A 154 -8.06 8.18 1.93
CA ALA A 154 -8.34 9.23 2.90
C ALA A 154 -9.82 9.24 3.33
N ARG A 155 -10.75 8.98 2.40
CA ARG A 155 -12.19 8.84 2.73
C ARG A 155 -12.46 7.61 3.59
N ARG A 156 -11.86 6.47 3.27
CA ARG A 156 -11.99 5.22 4.04
C ARG A 156 -11.39 5.36 5.43
N MET A 157 -10.27 6.06 5.57
CA MET A 157 -9.66 6.34 6.87
C MET A 157 -10.61 7.08 7.81
N ARG A 158 -11.42 8.01 7.31
CA ARG A 158 -12.46 8.67 8.11
C ARG A 158 -13.45 7.64 8.68
N GLY A 159 -14.01 6.77 7.84
CA GLY A 159 -14.95 5.74 8.28
C GLY A 159 -14.32 4.77 9.30
N PHE A 160 -13.05 4.45 9.11
CA PHE A 160 -12.27 3.64 10.03
C PHE A 160 -12.10 4.32 11.40
N MET A 161 -11.80 5.61 11.42
CA MET A 161 -11.70 6.39 12.65
C MET A 161 -13.06 6.50 13.37
N GLU A 162 -14.14 6.75 12.64
CA GLU A 162 -15.52 6.80 13.18
C GLU A 162 -15.95 5.44 13.76
N LEU A 163 -15.56 4.33 13.11
CA LEU A 163 -15.78 2.99 13.65
C LEU A 163 -14.99 2.76 14.95
N GLY A 164 -13.75 3.22 15.02
CA GLY A 164 -12.93 3.15 16.23
C GLY A 164 -13.50 3.94 17.41
N VAL A 165 -14.12 5.08 17.16
CA VAL A 165 -14.90 5.82 18.18
C VAL A 165 -16.07 4.97 18.67
N LYS A 166 -16.87 4.39 17.75
CA LYS A 166 -17.99 3.48 18.10
C LYS A 166 -17.54 2.25 18.90
N GLN A 167 -16.35 1.71 18.62
CA GLN A 167 -15.76 0.59 19.34
C GLN A 167 -15.13 1.00 20.69
N GLY A 168 -15.04 2.29 20.98
CA GLY A 168 -14.46 2.86 22.20
C GLY A 168 -12.94 2.75 22.26
N VAL A 169 -12.25 2.53 21.12
CA VAL A 169 -10.78 2.54 21.05
C VAL A 169 -10.23 3.94 20.78
N PHE A 170 -11.02 4.83 20.17
CA PHE A 170 -10.70 6.24 19.99
C PHE A 170 -11.66 7.12 20.78
N ARG A 171 -11.21 8.32 21.13
CA ARG A 171 -11.98 9.33 21.86
C ARG A 171 -13.12 9.87 20.98
N ASP A 172 -14.23 10.24 21.57
CA ASP A 172 -15.41 10.76 20.93
C ASP A 172 -15.48 12.31 20.87
N ASP A 173 -14.56 12.98 21.57
CA ASP A 173 -14.44 14.44 21.60
C ASP A 173 -13.54 15.03 20.49
N LEU A 174 -13.16 14.22 19.49
CA LEU A 174 -12.25 14.60 18.43
C LEU A 174 -12.96 15.36 17.30
N ASN A 175 -12.37 16.48 16.87
CA ASN A 175 -12.77 17.10 15.61
C ASN A 175 -12.21 16.29 14.43
N MET A 176 -13.06 15.44 13.84
CA MET A 176 -12.66 14.50 12.80
C MET A 176 -12.10 15.21 11.55
N ASP A 177 -12.61 16.39 11.18
CA ASP A 177 -12.11 17.14 10.02
C ASP A 177 -10.69 17.66 10.23
N VAL A 178 -10.40 18.17 11.43
CA VAL A 178 -9.05 18.62 11.81
C VAL A 178 -8.11 17.43 11.89
N LEU A 179 -8.55 16.33 12.50
CA LEU A 179 -7.77 15.11 12.64
C LEU A 179 -7.37 14.54 11.28
N MET A 180 -8.30 14.44 10.33
CA MET A 180 -8.01 13.93 8.98
C MET A 180 -7.02 14.82 8.22
N LYS A 181 -7.10 16.13 8.39
CA LYS A 181 -6.11 17.08 7.83
C LYS A 181 -4.73 16.88 8.46
N ALA A 182 -4.65 16.67 9.78
CA ALA A 182 -3.40 16.42 10.48
C ALA A 182 -2.76 15.12 10.02
N PHE A 183 -3.51 14.03 9.89
CA PHE A 183 -3.04 12.75 9.35
C PHE A 183 -2.50 12.89 7.92
N SER A 184 -3.22 13.60 7.06
CA SER A 184 -2.79 13.83 5.68
C SER A 184 -1.49 14.63 5.60
N ALA A 185 -1.37 15.71 6.37
CA ALA A 185 -0.17 16.54 6.43
C ALA A 185 1.04 15.76 6.97
N MET A 186 0.83 14.96 8.01
CA MET A 186 1.85 14.11 8.60
C MET A 186 2.33 13.05 7.61
N GLY A 187 1.42 12.35 6.93
CA GLY A 187 1.78 11.37 5.91
C GLY A 187 2.62 11.98 4.78
N ALA A 188 2.27 13.18 4.33
CA ALA A 188 3.05 13.92 3.33
C ALA A 188 4.46 14.28 3.84
N THR A 189 4.60 14.65 5.12
CA THR A 189 5.89 14.96 5.74
C THR A 189 6.74 13.71 5.89
N VAL A 190 6.19 12.62 6.42
CA VAL A 190 6.88 11.32 6.53
C VAL A 190 7.44 10.88 5.18
N ASN A 191 6.62 10.95 4.13
CA ASN A 191 7.05 10.58 2.78
C ASN A 191 8.23 11.45 2.30
N LYS A 192 8.15 12.76 2.51
CA LYS A 192 9.19 13.71 2.09
C LYS A 192 10.53 13.46 2.81
N GLU A 193 10.49 13.22 4.11
CA GLU A 193 11.72 12.98 4.90
C GLU A 193 12.34 11.61 4.59
N CYS A 194 11.50 10.60 4.32
CA CYS A 194 11.99 9.30 3.82
C CYS A 194 12.69 9.42 2.46
N GLU A 195 12.15 10.23 1.53
CA GLU A 195 12.77 10.49 0.22
C GLU A 195 14.13 11.18 0.34
N ARG A 196 14.29 12.10 1.31
CA ARG A 196 15.56 12.75 1.59
C ARG A 196 16.61 11.81 2.20
N GLY A 197 16.15 10.69 2.77
CA GLY A 197 17.03 9.73 3.41
C GLY A 197 17.64 10.20 4.73
N GLU A 198 17.13 11.27 5.32
CA GLU A 198 17.61 11.83 6.59
C GLU A 198 17.13 11.01 7.78
N LEU A 199 15.92 10.42 7.67
CA LEU A 199 15.31 9.57 8.69
C LEU A 199 14.87 8.23 8.11
N ARG A 200 14.86 7.21 8.95
CA ARG A 200 14.34 5.90 8.58
C ARG A 200 12.82 5.90 8.67
N TYR A 201 12.17 5.10 7.84
CA TYR A 201 10.71 5.02 7.80
C TYR A 201 10.11 4.51 9.12
N ASP A 202 10.75 3.52 9.77
CA ASP A 202 10.33 3.00 11.08
C ASP A 202 10.45 4.06 12.19
N GLU A 203 11.50 4.87 12.20
CA GLU A 203 11.68 5.98 13.15
C GLU A 203 10.61 7.05 12.98
N LEU A 204 10.27 7.39 11.72
CA LEU A 204 9.22 8.35 11.42
C LEU A 204 7.83 7.84 11.80
N ILE A 205 7.55 6.56 11.59
CA ILE A 205 6.27 5.95 12.01
C ILE A 205 6.14 5.97 13.53
N ASP A 206 7.15 5.49 14.27
CA ASP A 206 7.11 5.47 15.72
C ASP A 206 7.05 6.90 16.30
N GLY A 207 7.83 7.83 15.76
CA GLY A 207 7.88 9.21 16.23
C GLY A 207 6.66 10.06 15.87
N THR A 208 5.88 9.67 14.85
CA THR A 208 4.73 10.45 14.38
C THR A 208 3.40 9.73 14.52
N ILE A 209 3.24 8.58 13.85
CA ILE A 209 1.94 7.86 13.81
C ILE A 209 1.57 7.33 15.19
N VAL A 210 2.51 6.70 15.90
CA VAL A 210 2.25 6.15 17.24
C VAL A 210 1.98 7.27 18.25
N VAL A 211 2.67 8.41 18.15
CA VAL A 211 2.41 9.59 18.99
C VAL A 211 1.01 10.15 18.75
N LEU A 212 0.61 10.27 17.48
CA LEU A 212 -0.74 10.75 17.14
C LEU A 212 -1.82 9.76 17.60
N LEU A 213 -1.62 8.47 17.39
CA LEU A 213 -2.54 7.43 17.89
C LEU A 213 -2.74 7.50 19.38
N ARG A 214 -1.68 7.75 20.15
CA ARG A 214 -1.77 7.94 21.60
C ARG A 214 -2.59 9.17 21.98
N GLY A 215 -2.48 10.27 21.22
CA GLY A 215 -3.25 11.49 21.43
C GLY A 215 -4.75 11.31 21.19
N ILE A 216 -5.16 10.37 20.36
CA ILE A 216 -6.55 10.12 20.00
C ILE A 216 -7.14 8.86 20.65
N ALA A 217 -6.32 8.04 21.30
CA ALA A 217 -6.77 6.79 21.92
C ALA A 217 -7.63 7.06 23.16
N ALA A 218 -8.74 6.33 23.27
CA ALA A 218 -9.48 6.17 24.51
C ALA A 218 -8.74 5.19 25.46
N PRO A 219 -9.11 5.06 26.73
CA PRO A 219 -8.42 4.15 27.68
C PRO A 219 -8.26 2.71 27.15
N LYS A 220 -9.28 2.18 26.48
CA LYS A 220 -9.25 0.85 25.83
C LYS A 220 -8.21 0.78 24.72
N GLY A 221 -8.10 1.82 23.89
CA GLY A 221 -7.11 1.93 22.82
C GLY A 221 -5.70 2.12 23.38
N MET A 222 -5.53 2.91 24.44
CA MET A 222 -4.24 3.13 25.08
C MET A 222 -3.63 1.83 25.60
N ALA A 223 -4.41 0.98 26.26
CA ALA A 223 -3.95 -0.32 26.72
C ALA A 223 -3.43 -1.23 25.60
N LYS A 224 -3.97 -1.10 24.37
CA LYS A 224 -3.50 -1.82 23.18
C LYS A 224 -2.19 -1.24 22.64
N LEU A 225 -2.08 0.09 22.57
CA LEU A 225 -0.87 0.79 22.13
C LEU A 225 0.33 0.49 23.04
N GLU A 226 0.12 0.34 24.34
CA GLU A 226 1.17 -0.04 25.28
C GLU A 226 1.69 -1.46 25.04
N LYS A 227 0.78 -2.41 24.78
CA LYS A 227 1.15 -3.79 24.41
C LYS A 227 1.91 -3.83 23.07
N TYR A 228 1.53 -2.99 22.12
CA TYR A 228 2.21 -2.88 20.83
C TYR A 228 3.65 -2.39 20.99
N ARG A 229 3.87 -1.31 21.75
CA ARG A 229 5.20 -0.73 22.01
C ARG A 229 6.15 -1.72 22.69
N TYR A 230 5.65 -2.54 23.60
CA TYR A 230 6.47 -3.57 24.28
C TYR A 230 7.02 -4.60 23.28
N LYS A 231 6.24 -4.99 22.27
CA LYS A 231 6.67 -5.92 21.24
C LYS A 231 7.71 -5.31 20.27
N SER A 232 7.58 -4.03 19.92
CA SER A 232 8.50 -3.37 18.99
C SER A 232 9.88 -3.08 19.62
N ASN A 233 9.96 -2.83 20.92
CA ASN A 233 11.22 -2.57 21.63
C ASN A 233 12.02 -3.84 21.98
N ASN A 234 11.42 -5.03 21.90
CA ASN A 234 12.06 -6.32 22.19
C ASN A 234 12.51 -7.09 20.94
N ARG A 235 12.50 -6.47 19.77
CA ARG A 235 13.03 -7.00 18.51
C ARG A 235 14.19 -6.14 18.03
#